data_3133db60de1dac1af4f99e0262cad7ff
#
_entry.id   3133db60de1dac1af4f99e0262cad7ff
#
_cell.length_a   1.000
_cell.length_b   1.000
_cell.length_c   1.000
_cell.angle_alpha   90.00
_cell.angle_beta   90.00
_cell.angle_gamma   90.00
#
_symmetry.space_group_name_H-M   'P 1'
#
loop_
_entity.id
_entity.type
_entity.pdbx_description
1 polymer ?
#
loop_
_entity_poly.entity_id
_entity_poly.type
_entity_poly.pdbx_seq_one_letter_code
_entity_poly.pdbx_strand_id
1 'polypeptide(L)'
;VGTGDMYEDIEKKILELNLSDKVHQLGNLSNSDVIKLMQNHQIFCFTSDRSEGWGAVLGEAMSNACSVVASTAAGATPFLVQDNINGLLLDLSKKDDLFNKVVKLIENPQMRESISRNAYYTMQHLWNPHNAAEKFIQLADSLLQGIECEILDGPCSKAKVL
;
A
#
# COMPACT_ATOMS: atom_id res chain seq x y z
N VAL A 1 -9.40 -0.60 -10.87
CA VAL A 1 -8.68 -1.34 -11.91
C VAL A 1 -8.73 -2.83 -11.58
N GLY A 2 -8.87 -3.68 -12.59
CA GLY A 2 -8.97 -5.14 -12.47
C GLY A 2 -10.33 -5.67 -12.90
N THR A 3 -10.40 -7.00 -13.07
CA THR A 3 -11.61 -7.74 -13.40
C THR A 3 -11.66 -8.95 -12.46
N GLY A 4 -12.58 -8.93 -11.53
CA GLY A 4 -12.81 -10.03 -10.59
C GLY A 4 -14.28 -10.43 -10.59
N ASP A 5 -14.61 -11.44 -9.84
CA ASP A 5 -15.97 -12.01 -9.78
C ASP A 5 -17.05 -10.97 -9.38
N MET A 6 -16.65 -9.93 -8.66
CA MET A 6 -17.55 -8.86 -8.23
C MET A 6 -17.74 -7.72 -9.24
N TYR A 7 -17.16 -7.82 -10.44
CA TYR A 7 -17.19 -6.73 -11.41
C TYR A 7 -18.61 -6.28 -11.76
N GLU A 8 -19.48 -7.24 -12.10
CA GLU A 8 -20.88 -6.97 -12.45
C GLU A 8 -21.73 -6.46 -11.26
N ASP A 9 -21.46 -6.97 -10.05
CA ASP A 9 -22.16 -6.54 -8.84
C ASP A 9 -21.80 -5.10 -8.47
N ILE A 10 -20.53 -4.72 -8.66
CA ILE A 10 -20.07 -3.34 -8.46
C ILE A 10 -20.73 -2.42 -9.50
N GLU A 11 -20.80 -2.83 -10.78
CA GLU A 11 -21.45 -2.06 -11.84
C GLU A 11 -22.92 -1.78 -11.51
N LYS A 12 -23.67 -2.81 -11.11
CA LYS A 12 -25.06 -2.65 -10.65
C LYS A 12 -25.16 -1.65 -9.48
N LYS A 13 -24.24 -1.75 -8.52
CA LYS A 13 -24.22 -0.87 -7.35
C LYS A 13 -23.95 0.58 -7.72
N ILE A 14 -23.05 0.83 -8.67
CA ILE A 14 -22.77 2.17 -9.21
C ILE A 14 -24.03 2.76 -9.84
N LEU A 15 -24.78 1.99 -10.62
CA LEU A 15 -26.03 2.41 -11.25
C LEU A 15 -27.13 2.68 -10.21
N GLU A 16 -27.34 1.76 -9.27
CA GLU A 16 -28.32 1.91 -8.18
C GLU A 16 -28.12 3.19 -7.36
N LEU A 17 -26.86 3.55 -7.13
CA LEU A 17 -26.47 4.73 -6.33
C LEU A 17 -26.32 6.00 -7.18
N ASN A 18 -26.55 5.95 -8.50
CA ASN A 18 -26.36 7.07 -9.41
C ASN A 18 -24.93 7.67 -9.35
N LEU A 19 -23.92 6.81 -9.32
CA LEU A 19 -22.49 7.20 -9.20
C LEU A 19 -21.70 7.05 -10.49
N SER A 20 -22.33 6.84 -11.65
CA SER A 20 -21.67 6.57 -12.94
C SER A 20 -20.74 7.69 -13.43
N ASP A 21 -20.97 8.92 -12.98
CA ASP A 21 -20.11 10.08 -13.24
C ASP A 21 -18.92 10.23 -12.27
N LYS A 22 -18.86 9.41 -11.23
CA LYS A 22 -17.89 9.52 -10.12
C LYS A 22 -17.06 8.26 -9.90
N VAL A 23 -17.60 7.10 -10.25
CA VAL A 23 -16.94 5.80 -10.07
C VAL A 23 -16.76 5.13 -11.40
N HIS A 24 -15.51 4.83 -11.75
CA HIS A 24 -15.15 4.26 -13.03
C HIS A 24 -14.46 2.91 -12.85
N GLN A 25 -15.05 1.83 -13.38
CA GLN A 25 -14.44 0.53 -13.47
C GLN A 25 -13.59 0.46 -14.75
N LEU A 26 -12.27 0.50 -14.61
CA LEU A 26 -11.34 0.61 -15.74
C LEU A 26 -10.91 -0.75 -16.31
N GLY A 27 -11.38 -1.85 -15.72
CA GLY A 27 -10.99 -3.19 -16.16
C GLY A 27 -9.49 -3.45 -16.02
N ASN A 28 -8.94 -4.32 -16.87
CA ASN A 28 -7.51 -4.61 -16.89
C ASN A 28 -6.76 -3.54 -17.66
N LEU A 29 -5.73 -3.01 -17.05
CA LEU A 29 -4.83 -2.00 -17.62
C LEU A 29 -3.40 -2.53 -17.70
N SER A 30 -2.60 -1.92 -18.59
CA SER A 30 -1.17 -2.15 -18.59
C SER A 30 -0.54 -1.60 -17.30
N ASN A 31 0.61 -2.15 -16.88
CA ASN A 31 1.34 -1.64 -15.70
C ASN A 31 1.65 -0.13 -15.86
N SER A 32 2.05 0.30 -17.06
CA SER A 32 2.34 1.72 -17.33
C SER A 32 1.12 2.63 -17.14
N ASP A 33 -0.08 2.15 -17.43
CA ASP A 33 -1.30 2.93 -17.26
C ASP A 33 -1.77 2.93 -15.79
N VAL A 34 -1.57 1.84 -15.06
CA VAL A 34 -1.78 1.79 -13.61
C VAL A 34 -0.87 2.80 -12.91
N ILE A 35 0.41 2.85 -13.27
CA ILE A 35 1.36 3.84 -12.73
C ILE A 35 0.91 5.27 -13.00
N LYS A 36 0.45 5.58 -14.24
CA LYS A 36 -0.10 6.91 -14.56
C LYS A 36 -1.33 7.26 -13.71
N LEU A 37 -2.21 6.27 -13.45
CA LEU A 37 -3.34 6.49 -12.55
C LEU A 37 -2.86 6.82 -11.14
N MET A 38 -1.90 6.08 -10.59
CA MET A 38 -1.34 6.36 -9.27
C MET A 38 -0.74 7.77 -9.20
N GLN A 39 -0.02 8.20 -10.23
CA GLN A 39 0.57 9.56 -10.32
C GLN A 39 -0.47 10.68 -10.36
N ASN A 40 -1.68 10.40 -10.80
CA ASN A 40 -2.77 11.37 -10.94
C ASN A 40 -3.82 11.30 -9.82
N HIS A 41 -3.67 10.37 -8.87
CA HIS A 41 -4.61 10.19 -7.76
C HIS A 41 -3.91 10.31 -6.41
N GLN A 42 -4.57 10.95 -5.45
CA GLN A 42 -3.96 11.29 -4.16
C GLN A 42 -4.04 10.15 -3.14
N ILE A 43 -5.07 9.30 -3.23
CA ILE A 43 -5.35 8.25 -2.23
C ILE A 43 -5.41 6.90 -2.93
N PHE A 44 -4.71 5.93 -2.38
CA PHE A 44 -4.75 4.54 -2.80
C PHE A 44 -5.30 3.67 -1.65
N CYS A 45 -6.38 2.94 -1.92
CA CYS A 45 -6.99 2.02 -0.97
C CYS A 45 -6.55 0.59 -1.29
N PHE A 46 -5.77 -0.01 -0.41
CA PHE A 46 -5.32 -1.40 -0.51
C PHE A 46 -6.12 -2.25 0.47
N THR A 47 -7.22 -2.84 -0.02
CA THR A 47 -8.22 -3.54 0.79
C THR A 47 -8.11 -5.07 0.73
N SER A 48 -6.99 -5.59 0.23
CA SER A 48 -6.74 -7.03 0.13
C SER A 48 -6.74 -7.69 1.51
N ASP A 49 -7.23 -8.91 1.55
CA ASP A 49 -7.26 -9.77 2.74
C ASP A 49 -6.00 -10.66 2.84
N ARG A 50 -6.06 -11.68 3.66
CA ARG A 50 -4.95 -12.64 3.88
C ARG A 50 -4.65 -13.55 2.68
N SER A 51 -5.47 -13.54 1.64
CA SER A 51 -5.20 -14.26 0.39
C SER A 51 -4.14 -13.55 -0.46
N GLU A 52 -3.90 -12.26 -0.19
CA GLU A 52 -2.81 -11.50 -0.78
C GLU A 52 -1.48 -11.86 -0.09
N GLY A 53 -0.54 -12.43 -0.82
CA GLY A 53 0.78 -12.78 -0.29
C GLY A 53 1.56 -11.54 0.13
N TRP A 54 2.19 -10.86 -0.82
CA TRP A 54 2.94 -9.62 -0.54
C TRP A 54 2.10 -8.37 -0.82
N GLY A 55 1.56 -8.24 -2.03
CA GLY A 55 0.85 -7.05 -2.47
C GLY A 55 1.79 -5.96 -3.00
N ALA A 56 2.56 -6.27 -4.03
CA ALA A 56 3.54 -5.34 -4.63
C ALA A 56 2.95 -3.99 -5.02
N VAL A 57 1.67 -3.97 -5.40
CA VAL A 57 0.94 -2.75 -5.76
C VAL A 57 0.90 -1.69 -4.65
N LEU A 58 1.02 -2.09 -3.38
CA LEU A 58 1.13 -1.16 -2.26
C LEU A 58 2.43 -0.34 -2.36
N GLY A 59 3.56 -1.03 -2.59
CA GLY A 59 4.85 -0.37 -2.81
C GLY A 59 4.87 0.51 -4.05
N GLU A 60 4.20 0.08 -5.13
CA GLU A 60 4.03 0.89 -6.35
C GLU A 60 3.25 2.18 -6.06
N ALA A 61 2.13 2.11 -5.32
CA ALA A 61 1.35 3.27 -4.94
C ALA A 61 2.17 4.25 -4.07
N MET A 62 2.89 3.73 -3.07
CA MET A 62 3.78 4.54 -2.22
C MET A 62 4.90 5.19 -3.02
N SER A 63 5.51 4.46 -3.99
CA SER A 63 6.54 4.99 -4.89
C SER A 63 6.04 6.09 -5.83
N ASN A 64 4.73 6.14 -6.07
CA ASN A 64 4.08 7.18 -6.87
C ASN A 64 3.41 8.26 -6.00
N ALA A 65 3.81 8.37 -4.75
CA ALA A 65 3.35 9.39 -3.79
C ALA A 65 1.83 9.36 -3.55
N CYS A 66 1.18 8.21 -3.60
CA CYS A 66 -0.17 8.06 -3.09
C CYS A 66 -0.17 8.04 -1.55
N SER A 67 -1.15 8.70 -0.93
CA SER A 67 -1.47 8.45 0.48
C SER A 67 -2.21 7.14 0.58
N VAL A 68 -1.62 6.15 1.23
CA VAL A 68 -2.17 4.80 1.26
C VAL A 68 -3.05 4.54 2.49
N VAL A 69 -4.16 3.85 2.27
CA VAL A 69 -4.98 3.21 3.32
C VAL A 69 -4.87 1.71 3.08
N ALA A 70 -4.12 0.99 3.92
CA ALA A 70 -3.69 -0.36 3.64
C ALA A 70 -4.15 -1.36 4.71
N SER A 71 -4.75 -2.47 4.25
CA SER A 71 -5.21 -3.57 5.11
C SER A 71 -4.05 -4.21 5.88
N THR A 72 -4.23 -4.38 7.19
CA THR A 72 -3.28 -5.10 8.05
C THR A 72 -3.18 -6.59 7.71
N ALA A 73 -4.10 -7.11 6.91
CA ALA A 73 -4.12 -8.52 6.52
C ALA A 73 -3.16 -8.86 5.37
N ALA A 74 -2.72 -7.87 4.60
CA ALA A 74 -1.82 -8.09 3.46
C ALA A 74 -0.35 -8.08 3.86
N GLY A 75 0.46 -8.97 3.28
CA GLY A 75 1.84 -9.26 3.72
C GLY A 75 2.80 -8.07 3.71
N ALA A 76 2.69 -7.14 2.76
CA ALA A 76 3.57 -5.97 2.68
C ALA A 76 3.25 -4.91 3.74
N THR A 77 2.01 -4.83 4.20
CA THR A 77 1.55 -3.74 5.06
C THR A 77 2.36 -3.58 6.35
N PRO A 78 2.62 -4.65 7.15
CA PRO A 78 3.40 -4.54 8.38
C PRO A 78 4.85 -4.10 8.16
N PHE A 79 5.38 -4.25 6.96
CA PHE A 79 6.73 -3.84 6.62
C PHE A 79 6.79 -2.42 6.07
N LEU A 80 5.85 -2.04 5.20
CA LEU A 80 5.90 -0.80 4.45
C LEU A 80 5.19 0.35 5.17
N VAL A 81 4.11 0.08 5.93
CA VAL A 81 3.24 1.12 6.48
C VAL A 81 3.43 1.32 7.97
N GLN A 82 3.72 2.56 8.34
CA GLN A 82 3.72 3.06 9.71
C GLN A 82 2.48 3.96 9.88
N ASP A 83 1.55 3.52 10.73
CA ASP A 83 0.24 4.18 10.89
C ASP A 83 0.36 5.67 11.23
N ASN A 84 -0.41 6.51 10.56
CA ASN A 84 -0.43 7.95 10.66
C ASN A 84 0.90 8.67 10.29
N ILE A 85 1.92 7.93 9.80
CA ILE A 85 3.22 8.49 9.40
C ILE A 85 3.36 8.48 7.88
N ASN A 86 3.35 7.29 7.27
CA ASN A 86 3.48 7.12 5.81
C ASN A 86 2.30 6.37 5.17
N GLY A 87 1.24 6.15 5.93
CA GLY A 87 -0.02 5.52 5.52
C GLY A 87 -0.98 5.44 6.68
N LEU A 88 -2.19 4.92 6.42
CA LEU A 88 -3.17 4.57 7.43
C LEU A 88 -3.42 3.06 7.38
N LEU A 89 -3.35 2.40 8.54
CA LEU A 89 -3.63 0.98 8.67
C LEU A 89 -5.14 0.74 8.69
N LEU A 90 -5.62 -0.15 7.83
CA LEU A 90 -7.02 -0.54 7.71
C LEU A 90 -7.26 -1.87 8.43
N ASP A 91 -8.18 -1.87 9.37
CA ASP A 91 -8.68 -3.07 10.04
C ASP A 91 -9.99 -3.53 9.37
N LEU A 92 -9.92 -4.59 8.57
CA LEU A 92 -11.06 -5.13 7.84
C LEU A 92 -12.17 -5.69 8.75
N SER A 93 -11.89 -5.95 10.02
CA SER A 93 -12.89 -6.42 10.99
C SER A 93 -13.78 -5.30 11.52
N LYS A 94 -13.36 -4.05 11.39
CA LYS A 94 -14.10 -2.89 11.86
C LYS A 94 -15.00 -2.32 10.77
N LYS A 95 -16.28 -2.27 11.07
CA LYS A 95 -17.24 -1.61 10.20
C LYS A 95 -16.85 -0.14 10.00
N ASP A 96 -17.00 0.33 8.78
CA ASP A 96 -16.77 1.72 8.37
C ASP A 96 -15.31 2.23 8.55
N ASP A 97 -14.33 1.37 8.90
CA ASP A 97 -12.95 1.80 9.12
C ASP A 97 -12.32 2.38 7.84
N LEU A 98 -12.55 1.73 6.69
CA LEU A 98 -12.12 2.25 5.39
C LEU A 98 -12.71 3.63 5.12
N PHE A 99 -14.03 3.78 5.30
CA PHE A 99 -14.72 5.05 5.10
C PHE A 99 -14.12 6.15 5.97
N ASN A 100 -13.98 5.89 7.26
CA ASN A 100 -13.44 6.88 8.21
C ASN A 100 -12.01 7.31 7.86
N LYS A 101 -11.15 6.38 7.43
CA LYS A 101 -9.77 6.68 7.05
C LYS A 101 -9.67 7.47 5.75
N VAL A 102 -10.50 7.13 4.76
CA VAL A 102 -10.55 7.87 3.50
C VAL A 102 -11.08 9.28 3.73
N VAL A 103 -12.18 9.45 4.48
CA VAL A 103 -12.72 10.77 4.86
C VAL A 103 -11.67 11.58 5.60
N LYS A 104 -10.96 11.00 6.56
CA LYS A 104 -9.87 11.66 7.30
C LYS A 104 -8.81 12.25 6.36
N LEU A 105 -8.43 11.52 5.31
CA LEU A 105 -7.46 12.02 4.32
C LEU A 105 -8.06 13.09 3.38
N ILE A 106 -9.35 13.00 3.06
CA ILE A 106 -10.05 13.99 2.22
C ILE A 106 -10.16 15.31 2.96
N GLU A 107 -10.59 15.28 4.22
CA GLU A 107 -10.83 16.44 5.05
C GLU A 107 -9.55 17.11 5.57
N ASN A 108 -8.41 16.42 5.55
CA ASN A 108 -7.12 16.91 6.03
C ASN A 108 -6.05 16.92 4.93
N PRO A 109 -6.06 17.89 4.01
CA PRO A 109 -5.10 17.94 2.90
C PRO A 109 -3.63 17.96 3.35
N GLN A 110 -3.33 18.67 4.46
CA GLN A 110 -1.96 18.74 4.99
C GLN A 110 -1.47 17.38 5.52
N MET A 111 -2.34 16.63 6.21
CA MET A 111 -2.04 15.27 6.64
C MET A 111 -1.83 14.34 5.45
N ARG A 112 -2.72 14.41 4.45
CA ARG A 112 -2.61 13.64 3.22
C ARG A 112 -1.29 13.90 2.51
N GLU A 113 -0.91 15.15 2.33
CA GLU A 113 0.36 15.53 1.69
C GLU A 113 1.57 15.04 2.51
N SER A 114 1.53 15.14 3.82
CA SER A 114 2.60 14.64 4.70
C SER A 114 2.76 13.12 4.58
N ILE A 115 1.65 12.37 4.62
CA ILE A 115 1.64 10.91 4.47
C ILE A 115 2.18 10.51 3.10
N SER A 116 1.70 11.15 2.04
CA SER A 116 2.16 10.94 0.66
C SER A 116 3.66 11.12 0.50
N ARG A 117 4.20 12.21 1.01
CA ARG A 117 5.64 12.52 0.98
C ARG A 117 6.45 11.47 1.75
N ASN A 118 6.00 11.09 2.94
CA ASN A 118 6.66 10.08 3.76
C ASN A 118 6.60 8.69 3.12
N ALA A 119 5.47 8.33 2.47
CA ALA A 119 5.34 7.10 1.71
C ALA A 119 6.38 7.03 0.59
N TYR A 120 6.45 8.07 -0.23
CA TYR A 120 7.47 8.19 -1.29
C TYR A 120 8.89 8.10 -0.72
N TYR A 121 9.19 8.83 0.36
CA TYR A 121 10.50 8.81 1.01
C TYR A 121 10.87 7.41 1.50
N THR A 122 9.93 6.68 2.11
CA THR A 122 10.14 5.29 2.55
C THR A 122 10.58 4.39 1.39
N MET A 123 9.94 4.52 0.24
CA MET A 123 10.30 3.71 -0.93
C MET A 123 11.63 4.13 -1.55
N GLN A 124 11.93 5.42 -1.60
CA GLN A 124 13.17 5.93 -2.19
C GLN A 124 14.41 5.65 -1.34
N HIS A 125 14.29 5.61 -0.02
CA HIS A 125 15.43 5.53 0.89
C HIS A 125 15.53 4.21 1.63
N LEU A 126 14.41 3.54 1.94
CA LEU A 126 14.44 2.30 2.71
C LEU A 126 14.19 1.06 1.84
N TRP A 127 13.18 1.10 0.97
CA TRP A 127 12.75 -0.06 0.17
C TRP A 127 13.18 0.03 -1.29
N ASN A 128 14.35 0.58 -1.55
CA ASN A 128 14.95 0.65 -2.88
C ASN A 128 15.90 -0.53 -3.15
N PRO A 129 16.20 -0.83 -4.44
CA PRO A 129 17.05 -1.97 -4.81
C PRO A 129 18.48 -1.90 -4.25
N HIS A 130 19.06 -0.71 -4.12
CA HIS A 130 20.41 -0.55 -3.59
C HIS A 130 20.47 -0.96 -2.12
N ASN A 131 19.59 -0.41 -1.29
CA ASN A 131 19.49 -0.76 0.13
C ASN A 131 19.14 -2.25 0.32
N ALA A 132 18.30 -2.81 -0.57
CA ALA A 132 17.98 -4.24 -0.53
C ALA A 132 19.21 -5.12 -0.78
N ALA A 133 20.06 -4.75 -1.74
CA ALA A 133 21.29 -5.48 -2.02
C ALA A 133 22.28 -5.38 -0.85
N GLU A 134 22.47 -4.20 -0.27
CA GLU A 134 23.36 -4.01 0.88
C GLU A 134 22.89 -4.84 2.10
N LYS A 135 21.60 -4.76 2.44
CA LYS A 135 21.05 -5.53 3.56
C LYS A 135 21.05 -7.04 3.32
N PHE A 136 20.89 -7.47 2.07
CA PHE A 136 21.02 -8.88 1.73
C PHE A 136 22.44 -9.41 1.97
N ILE A 137 23.46 -8.64 1.55
CA ILE A 137 24.87 -8.99 1.80
C ILE A 137 25.13 -9.04 3.31
N GLN A 138 24.69 -8.02 4.06
CA GLN A 138 24.84 -7.99 5.51
C GLN A 138 24.20 -9.21 6.19
N LEU A 139 22.99 -9.58 5.78
CA LEU A 139 22.32 -10.78 6.30
C LEU A 139 23.10 -12.05 5.96
N ALA A 140 23.55 -12.20 4.71
CA ALA A 140 24.30 -13.36 4.26
C ALA A 140 25.62 -13.52 5.05
N ASP A 141 26.38 -12.45 5.23
CA ASP A 141 27.62 -12.46 6.01
C ASP A 141 27.36 -12.84 7.47
N SER A 142 26.31 -12.30 8.10
CA SER A 142 25.94 -12.65 9.47
C SER A 142 25.60 -14.14 9.61
N LEU A 143 24.82 -14.68 8.67
CA LEU A 143 24.45 -16.11 8.67
C LEU A 143 25.67 -17.02 8.46
N LEU A 144 26.60 -16.67 7.57
CA LEU A 144 27.82 -17.44 7.32
C LEU A 144 28.77 -17.45 8.54
N GLN A 145 28.76 -16.38 9.33
CA GLN A 145 29.56 -16.27 10.55
C GLN A 145 28.85 -16.85 11.78
N GLY A 146 27.57 -17.24 11.67
CA GLY A 146 26.77 -17.75 12.79
C GLY A 146 26.43 -16.68 13.83
N ILE A 147 26.40 -15.40 13.45
CA ILE A 147 26.03 -14.27 14.32
C ILE A 147 24.62 -13.78 14.01
N GLU A 148 23.98 -13.18 15.00
CA GLU A 148 22.65 -12.58 14.81
C GLU A 148 22.74 -11.34 13.89
N CYS A 149 21.86 -11.26 12.91
CA CYS A 149 21.75 -10.09 12.04
C CYS A 149 20.81 -9.04 12.65
N GLU A 150 21.30 -7.82 12.83
CA GLU A 150 20.60 -6.70 13.46
C GLU A 150 19.92 -5.77 12.44
N ILE A 151 19.35 -6.30 11.37
CA ILE A 151 18.55 -5.49 10.45
C ILE A 151 17.17 -5.24 11.10
N LEU A 152 16.94 -3.99 11.54
CA LEU A 152 15.74 -3.62 12.30
C LEU A 152 14.54 -3.31 11.41
N ASP A 153 14.76 -2.80 10.20
CA ASP A 153 13.72 -2.37 9.26
C ASP A 153 14.15 -2.52 7.80
N GLY A 154 13.19 -2.38 6.88
CA GLY A 154 13.42 -2.47 5.45
C GLY A 154 13.62 -3.91 4.95
N PRO A 155 14.22 -4.09 3.76
CA PRO A 155 14.53 -5.40 3.22
C PRO A 155 15.37 -6.25 4.17
N CYS A 156 15.11 -7.56 4.21
CA CYS A 156 15.78 -8.52 5.08
C CYS A 156 15.57 -8.32 6.61
N SER A 157 14.72 -7.41 7.04
CA SER A 157 14.35 -7.29 8.45
C SER A 157 13.47 -8.46 8.91
N LYS A 158 13.47 -8.71 10.23
CA LYS A 158 12.62 -9.75 10.83
C LYS A 158 11.14 -9.48 10.55
N ALA A 159 10.36 -10.53 10.36
CA ALA A 159 8.92 -10.42 10.18
C ALA A 159 8.25 -9.72 11.36
N LYS A 160 7.33 -8.81 11.05
CA LYS A 160 6.50 -8.12 12.05
C LYS A 160 5.13 -8.82 12.10
N VAL A 161 4.65 -9.10 13.30
CA VAL A 161 3.29 -9.59 13.54
C VAL A 161 2.44 -8.39 13.96
N LEU A 162 1.35 -8.15 13.23
CA LEU A 162 0.34 -7.13 13.54
C LEU A 162 -0.85 -7.76 14.26
#